data_f576891ff134309ebe915adf3e472297
#
_entry.id   f576891ff134309ebe915adf3e472297
#
_cell.length_a   1.000
_cell.length_b   1.000
_cell.length_c   1.000
_cell.angle_alpha   90.00
_cell.angle_beta   90.00
_cell.angle_gamma   90.00
#
_symmetry.space_group_name_H-M   'P 1'
#
loop_
_entity.id
_entity.type
_entity.pdbx_description
1 polymer ?
#
loop_
_entity_poly.entity_id
_entity_poly.type
_entity_poly.pdbx_seq_one_letter_code
_entity_poly.pdbx_strand_id
1 'polypeptide(L)'
;EQPALGLHGSQVWTATDSDLLASRDLAPQNINFDGRRKVYVPSEHFAPVFEHEPERVLSAISRGFGDGDDRKGGSYLPCELPARLNRPSLEELAVVTRAIHQKQVLRVKYHSLKRGAADREVIPHALVDSGLRWHTRVFDRKSNEFRDLVISRIEAALPVSDKEILPHEMAQADEEWNRQVDL
;
A
#
# COMPACT_ATOMS: atom_id res chain seq x y z
N GLU A 1 -25.50 5.05 -28.87
CA GLU A 1 -25.49 5.79 -27.58
C GLU A 1 -25.24 4.80 -26.46
N GLN A 2 -24.07 4.87 -25.84
CA GLN A 2 -23.70 3.96 -24.75
C GLN A 2 -24.37 4.43 -23.45
N PRO A 3 -24.92 3.52 -22.63
CA PRO A 3 -25.48 3.87 -21.33
C PRO A 3 -24.37 4.21 -20.33
N ALA A 4 -24.59 5.26 -19.55
CA ALA A 4 -23.65 5.74 -18.56
C ALA A 4 -24.05 5.31 -17.16
N LEU A 5 -23.11 4.77 -16.39
CA LEU A 5 -23.25 4.48 -14.96
C LEU A 5 -22.96 5.76 -14.16
N GLY A 6 -24.00 6.38 -13.61
CA GLY A 6 -23.84 7.60 -12.82
C GLY A 6 -23.75 7.28 -11.32
N LEU A 7 -22.62 7.60 -10.70
CA LEU A 7 -22.56 7.87 -9.26
C LEU A 7 -22.85 9.37 -9.07
N HIS A 8 -23.54 9.73 -7.98
CA HIS A 8 -23.94 11.09 -7.67
C HIS A 8 -22.75 12.07 -7.74
N GLY A 9 -22.77 12.94 -8.73
CA GLY A 9 -21.75 13.95 -9.01
C GLY A 9 -21.18 13.76 -10.40
N SER A 10 -21.39 14.67 -11.26
CA SER A 10 -20.99 14.97 -12.65
C SER A 10 -19.92 14.12 -13.39
N GLN A 11 -19.52 12.95 -12.94
CA GLN A 11 -18.66 12.04 -13.70
C GLN A 11 -19.45 10.80 -14.13
N VAL A 12 -19.59 10.69 -15.44
CA VAL A 12 -20.25 9.59 -16.13
C VAL A 12 -19.19 8.53 -16.42
N TRP A 13 -19.34 7.36 -15.83
CA TRP A 13 -18.54 6.19 -16.20
C TRP A 13 -19.17 5.57 -17.44
N THR A 14 -18.41 5.48 -18.52
CA THR A 14 -18.79 4.69 -19.68
C THR A 14 -18.37 3.25 -19.43
N ALA A 15 -19.33 2.41 -19.05
CA ALA A 15 -19.12 0.97 -19.04
C ALA A 15 -19.22 0.44 -20.48
N THR A 16 -18.42 -0.55 -20.83
CA THR A 16 -18.58 -1.29 -22.07
C THR A 16 -19.79 -2.21 -21.98
N ASP A 17 -20.39 -2.60 -23.11
CA ASP A 17 -21.51 -3.56 -23.13
C ASP A 17 -21.11 -4.87 -22.40
N SER A 18 -19.85 -5.26 -22.48
CA SER A 18 -19.31 -6.44 -21.79
C SER A 18 -19.37 -6.30 -20.27
N ASP A 19 -19.06 -5.13 -19.72
CA ASP A 19 -19.08 -4.87 -18.27
C ASP A 19 -20.51 -4.88 -17.74
N LEU A 20 -21.45 -4.38 -18.51
CA LEU A 20 -22.88 -4.40 -18.18
C LEU A 20 -23.46 -5.82 -18.22
N LEU A 21 -23.09 -6.63 -19.20
CA LEU A 21 -23.50 -8.03 -19.28
C LEU A 21 -22.93 -8.82 -18.10
N ALA A 22 -21.63 -8.69 -17.81
CA ALA A 22 -21.01 -9.34 -16.67
C ALA A 22 -21.68 -8.94 -15.34
N SER A 23 -22.02 -7.66 -15.18
CA SER A 23 -22.72 -7.17 -13.98
C SER A 23 -24.13 -7.77 -13.85
N ARG A 24 -24.85 -7.92 -14.95
CA ARG A 24 -26.19 -8.55 -14.94
C ARG A 24 -26.15 -10.05 -14.65
N ASP A 25 -25.12 -10.73 -15.11
CA ASP A 25 -24.97 -12.17 -14.88
C ASP A 25 -24.53 -12.48 -13.44
N LEU A 26 -23.64 -11.65 -12.88
CA LEU A 26 -23.10 -11.85 -11.52
C LEU A 26 -24.04 -11.31 -10.41
N ALA A 27 -24.72 -10.22 -10.68
CA ALA A 27 -25.59 -9.55 -9.71
C ALA A 27 -26.79 -8.87 -10.38
N PRO A 28 -27.77 -9.65 -10.92
CA PRO A 28 -28.86 -9.15 -11.74
C PRO A 28 -29.79 -8.14 -11.05
N GLN A 29 -29.77 -8.12 -9.71
CA GLN A 29 -30.61 -7.22 -8.92
C GLN A 29 -29.90 -5.94 -8.48
N ASN A 30 -28.61 -5.76 -8.79
CA ASN A 30 -27.83 -4.65 -8.26
C ASN A 30 -28.09 -3.32 -8.96
N ILE A 31 -28.49 -3.33 -10.21
CA ILE A 31 -28.65 -2.10 -11.01
C ILE A 31 -30.00 -2.05 -11.72
N ASN A 32 -30.58 -0.86 -11.70
CA ASN A 32 -31.81 -0.54 -12.46
C ASN A 32 -31.49 0.51 -13.50
N PHE A 33 -32.16 0.44 -14.66
CA PHE A 33 -32.06 1.46 -15.71
C PHE A 33 -33.09 2.57 -15.48
N ASP A 34 -32.63 3.81 -15.24
CA ASP A 34 -33.47 5.00 -15.22
C ASP A 34 -33.72 5.50 -16.65
N GLY A 35 -34.87 5.17 -17.23
CA GLY A 35 -35.22 5.52 -18.59
C GLY A 35 -35.40 7.03 -18.83
N ARG A 36 -35.57 7.85 -17.77
CA ARG A 36 -35.68 9.32 -17.89
C ARG A 36 -34.31 9.97 -18.00
N ARG A 37 -33.36 9.50 -17.18
CA ARG A 37 -31.99 10.00 -17.17
C ARG A 37 -31.06 9.29 -18.15
N LYS A 38 -31.51 8.15 -18.68
CA LYS A 38 -30.71 7.24 -19.52
C LYS A 38 -29.41 6.79 -18.83
N VAL A 39 -29.48 6.49 -17.53
CA VAL A 39 -28.36 6.02 -16.73
C VAL A 39 -28.75 4.78 -15.92
N TYR A 40 -27.74 3.97 -15.55
CA TYR A 40 -27.94 2.90 -14.59
C TYR A 40 -27.71 3.45 -13.17
N VAL A 41 -28.59 3.07 -12.25
CA VAL A 41 -28.54 3.46 -10.85
C VAL A 41 -28.55 2.20 -9.97
N PRO A 42 -27.91 2.23 -8.79
CA PRO A 42 -28.04 1.14 -7.84
C PRO A 42 -29.49 0.89 -7.48
N SER A 43 -29.88 -0.37 -7.36
CA SER A 43 -31.22 -0.75 -6.90
C SER A 43 -31.30 -0.65 -5.36
N GLU A 44 -32.54 -0.75 -4.83
CA GLU A 44 -32.77 -0.84 -3.37
C GLU A 44 -32.18 -2.13 -2.77
N HIS A 45 -31.94 -3.15 -3.60
CA HIS A 45 -31.36 -4.44 -3.21
C HIS A 45 -29.88 -4.54 -3.56
N PHE A 46 -29.22 -3.42 -3.80
CA PHE A 46 -27.80 -3.42 -4.13
C PHE A 46 -26.97 -4.09 -3.04
N ALA A 47 -26.25 -5.13 -3.43
CA ALA A 47 -25.27 -5.81 -2.57
C ALA A 47 -23.92 -5.92 -3.33
N PRO A 48 -22.80 -5.47 -2.74
CA PRO A 48 -21.50 -5.64 -3.36
C PRO A 48 -21.20 -7.11 -3.67
N VAL A 49 -20.74 -7.41 -4.87
CA VAL A 49 -20.34 -8.78 -5.30
C VAL A 49 -19.05 -9.20 -4.59
N PHE A 50 -18.21 -8.24 -4.25
CA PHE A 50 -16.93 -8.45 -3.57
C PHE A 50 -16.94 -7.75 -2.23
N GLU A 51 -16.30 -8.38 -1.24
CA GLU A 51 -16.03 -7.72 0.02
C GLU A 51 -15.03 -6.58 -0.18
N HIS A 52 -15.34 -5.45 0.41
CA HIS A 52 -14.49 -4.26 0.39
C HIS A 52 -14.01 -3.93 1.79
N GLU A 53 -12.71 -3.85 1.95
CA GLU A 53 -12.12 -3.35 3.19
C GLU A 53 -12.37 -1.83 3.30
N PRO A 54 -13.01 -1.34 4.38
CA PRO A 54 -13.35 0.08 4.52
C PRO A 54 -12.14 1.01 4.34
N GLU A 55 -10.98 0.64 4.85
CA GLU A 55 -9.75 1.43 4.73
C GLU A 55 -9.29 1.60 3.28
N ARG A 56 -9.42 0.55 2.46
CA ARG A 56 -9.10 0.61 1.03
C ARG A 56 -10.07 1.52 0.29
N VAL A 57 -11.36 1.41 0.60
CA VAL A 57 -12.41 2.25 -0.01
C VAL A 57 -12.19 3.71 0.37
N LEU A 58 -11.99 4.02 1.64
CA LEU A 58 -11.72 5.37 2.13
C LEU A 58 -10.44 5.95 1.52
N SER A 59 -9.40 5.13 1.38
CA SER A 59 -8.16 5.54 0.71
C SER A 59 -8.39 5.85 -0.77
N ALA A 60 -9.20 5.06 -1.47
CA ALA A 60 -9.54 5.29 -2.88
C ALA A 60 -10.40 6.54 -3.05
N ILE A 61 -11.40 6.75 -2.20
CA ILE A 61 -12.26 7.96 -2.22
C ILE A 61 -11.41 9.22 -2.00
N SER A 62 -10.50 9.18 -1.03
CA SER A 62 -9.71 10.34 -0.64
C SER A 62 -8.63 10.73 -1.66
N ARG A 63 -8.15 9.76 -2.44
CA ARG A 63 -7.11 9.97 -3.47
C ARG A 63 -7.66 10.09 -4.89
N GLY A 64 -8.96 9.80 -5.08
CA GLY A 64 -9.55 9.58 -6.40
C GLY A 64 -9.34 8.15 -6.88
N PHE A 65 -10.26 7.68 -7.75
CA PHE A 65 -10.11 6.39 -8.44
C PHE A 65 -9.34 6.61 -9.74
N GLY A 66 -8.30 5.83 -9.94
CA GLY A 66 -7.51 5.81 -11.18
C GLY A 66 -6.07 6.25 -11.00
N ASP A 67 -5.28 6.16 -12.07
CA ASP A 67 -3.90 6.64 -12.13
C ASP A 67 -3.89 8.16 -11.96
N GLY A 68 -3.84 8.54 -10.69
CA GLY A 68 -3.99 9.92 -10.28
C GLY A 68 -2.89 10.80 -10.86
N ASP A 69 -3.21 11.52 -11.90
CA ASP A 69 -2.62 12.82 -12.06
C ASP A 69 -3.14 13.65 -10.88
N ASP A 70 -2.37 13.72 -9.80
CA ASP A 70 -2.63 14.43 -8.54
C ASP A 70 -3.02 15.92 -8.74
N ARG A 71 -3.02 16.38 -9.98
CA ARG A 71 -3.25 17.77 -10.37
C ARG A 71 -4.67 18.07 -10.84
N LYS A 72 -5.51 17.05 -11.13
CA LYS A 72 -6.85 17.25 -11.68
C LYS A 72 -7.98 16.40 -11.07
N GLY A 73 -7.67 15.42 -10.23
CA GLY A 73 -8.65 14.55 -9.60
C GLY A 73 -8.92 14.97 -8.16
N GLY A 74 -9.82 15.90 -7.94
CA GLY A 74 -10.34 16.16 -6.60
C GLY A 74 -11.00 14.91 -6.02
N SER A 75 -10.95 14.75 -4.70
CA SER A 75 -11.73 13.74 -3.99
C SER A 75 -13.20 13.82 -4.41
N TYR A 76 -13.84 12.67 -4.63
CA TYR A 76 -15.27 12.60 -4.94
C TYR A 76 -16.16 13.14 -3.81
N LEU A 77 -15.60 13.18 -2.59
CA LEU A 77 -16.24 13.74 -1.41
C LEU A 77 -15.28 14.73 -0.77
N PRO A 78 -15.78 15.78 -0.09
CA PRO A 78 -14.94 16.64 0.75
C PRO A 78 -14.21 15.76 1.75
N CYS A 79 -12.90 15.64 1.59
CA CYS A 79 -12.05 14.79 2.42
C CYS A 79 -10.70 15.46 2.63
N GLU A 80 -10.32 15.61 3.88
CA GLU A 80 -9.00 16.09 4.27
C GLU A 80 -8.17 14.93 4.79
N LEU A 81 -7.01 14.71 4.18
CA LEU A 81 -6.03 13.75 4.66
C LEU A 81 -4.98 14.48 5.48
N PRO A 82 -4.56 13.92 6.63
CA PRO A 82 -3.45 14.51 7.37
C PRO A 82 -2.20 14.55 6.51
N ALA A 83 -1.45 15.64 6.60
CA ALA A 83 -0.16 15.75 5.93
C ALA A 83 0.76 14.61 6.38
N ARG A 84 1.10 13.72 5.47
CA ARG A 84 2.03 12.62 5.76
C ARG A 84 3.46 13.16 5.73
N LEU A 85 3.95 13.59 6.89
CA LEU A 85 5.27 14.20 7.05
C LEU A 85 6.44 13.20 6.84
N ASN A 86 6.19 11.90 6.87
CA ASN A 86 7.22 10.86 6.83
C ASN A 86 6.93 9.80 5.76
N ARG A 87 6.80 10.22 4.51
CA ARG A 87 6.71 9.25 3.41
C ARG A 87 8.12 8.68 3.14
N PRO A 88 8.28 7.36 3.06
CA PRO A 88 9.51 6.79 2.51
C PRO A 88 9.67 7.23 1.06
N SER A 89 10.90 7.44 0.59
CA SER A 89 11.15 7.56 -0.83
C SER A 89 10.81 6.24 -1.54
N LEU A 90 10.26 6.33 -2.74
CA LEU A 90 9.93 5.14 -3.54
C LEU A 90 11.19 4.36 -3.94
N GLU A 91 12.31 5.05 -4.11
CA GLU A 91 13.58 4.44 -4.48
C GLU A 91 14.10 3.53 -3.37
N GLU A 92 14.20 4.04 -2.14
CA GLU A 92 14.64 3.25 -0.99
C GLU A 92 13.64 2.15 -0.65
N LEU A 93 12.34 2.42 -0.74
CA LEU A 93 11.30 1.41 -0.52
C LEU A 93 11.45 0.25 -1.52
N ALA A 94 11.67 0.56 -2.81
CA ALA A 94 11.85 -0.45 -3.84
C ALA A 94 13.13 -1.28 -3.63
N VAL A 95 14.21 -0.68 -3.14
CA VAL A 95 15.44 -1.41 -2.81
C VAL A 95 15.21 -2.33 -1.60
N VAL A 96 14.58 -1.82 -0.54
CA VAL A 96 14.29 -2.60 0.67
C VAL A 96 13.38 -3.79 0.35
N THR A 97 12.29 -3.58 -0.39
CA THR A 97 11.33 -4.65 -0.73
C THR A 97 11.97 -5.73 -1.60
N ARG A 98 12.80 -5.35 -2.58
CA ARG A 98 13.57 -6.31 -3.38
C ARG A 98 14.55 -7.10 -2.53
N ALA A 99 15.26 -6.45 -1.61
CA ALA A 99 16.21 -7.12 -0.73
C ALA A 99 15.55 -8.12 0.21
N ILE A 100 14.34 -7.83 0.72
CA ILE A 100 13.54 -8.79 1.48
C ILE A 100 13.19 -10.01 0.63
N HIS A 101 12.69 -9.78 -0.60
CA HIS A 101 12.29 -10.84 -1.51
C HIS A 101 13.46 -11.72 -1.95
N GLN A 102 14.59 -11.10 -2.27
CA GLN A 102 15.79 -11.77 -2.78
C GLN A 102 16.75 -12.23 -1.68
N LYS A 103 16.44 -11.95 -0.42
CA LYS A 103 17.28 -12.24 0.75
C LYS A 103 18.71 -11.69 0.55
N GLN A 104 18.81 -10.37 0.40
CA GLN A 104 20.07 -9.68 0.13
C GLN A 104 20.50 -8.80 1.31
N VAL A 105 21.82 -8.68 1.47
CA VAL A 105 22.43 -7.70 2.37
C VAL A 105 22.29 -6.30 1.73
N LEU A 106 21.91 -5.32 2.54
CA LEU A 106 21.91 -3.92 2.16
C LEU A 106 22.98 -3.14 2.92
N ARG A 107 23.65 -2.23 2.23
CA ARG A 107 24.33 -1.10 2.86
C ARG A 107 23.36 0.08 2.85
N VAL A 108 23.01 0.57 4.03
CA VAL A 108 22.09 1.69 4.20
C VAL A 108 22.76 2.84 4.91
N LYS A 109 22.53 4.06 4.43
CA LYS A 109 22.84 5.27 5.19
C LYS A 109 21.60 5.64 5.99
N TYR A 110 21.66 5.43 7.31
CA TYR A 110 20.51 5.57 8.20
C TYR A 110 20.67 6.75 9.15
N HIS A 111 19.64 7.61 9.19
CA HIS A 111 19.61 8.76 10.11
C HIS A 111 18.99 8.39 11.46
N SER A 112 19.82 8.24 12.45
CA SER A 112 19.38 8.02 13.85
C SER A 112 19.14 9.36 14.55
N LEU A 113 18.02 9.47 15.30
CA LEU A 113 17.71 10.69 16.07
C LEU A 113 18.77 11.04 17.12
N LYS A 114 19.46 10.04 17.67
CA LYS A 114 20.46 10.24 18.75
C LYS A 114 21.87 10.44 18.23
N ARG A 115 22.21 9.85 17.08
CA ARG A 115 23.60 9.74 16.60
C ARG A 115 23.83 10.31 15.21
N GLY A 116 22.79 10.89 14.58
CA GLY A 116 22.87 11.37 13.19
C GLY A 116 22.95 10.24 12.15
N ALA A 117 23.40 10.59 10.95
CA ALA A 117 23.54 9.66 9.84
C ALA A 117 24.77 8.75 10.02
N ALA A 118 24.59 7.46 9.75
CA ALA A 118 25.65 6.48 9.79
C ALA A 118 25.37 5.35 8.80
N ASP A 119 26.46 4.81 8.23
CA ASP A 119 26.38 3.62 7.37
C ASP A 119 26.20 2.36 8.23
N ARG A 120 25.36 1.48 7.73
CA ARG A 120 25.05 0.18 8.32
C ARG A 120 24.97 -0.88 7.25
N GLU A 121 25.35 -2.09 7.60
CA GLU A 121 25.01 -3.28 6.83
C GLU A 121 23.89 -4.01 7.53
N VAL A 122 22.79 -4.21 6.78
CA VAL A 122 21.57 -4.79 7.33
C VAL A 122 21.01 -5.87 6.43
N ILE A 123 20.34 -6.83 7.01
CA ILE A 123 19.59 -7.87 6.31
C ILE A 123 18.11 -7.66 6.61
N PRO A 124 17.34 -7.05 5.70
CA PRO A 124 15.92 -6.85 5.91
C PRO A 124 15.14 -8.15 5.66
N HIS A 125 14.11 -8.41 6.49
CA HIS A 125 13.29 -9.61 6.30
C HIS A 125 11.79 -9.36 6.38
N ALA A 126 11.33 -8.20 6.88
CA ALA A 126 9.90 -7.87 6.92
C ALA A 126 9.65 -6.37 6.83
N LEU A 127 8.42 -6.02 6.46
CA LEU A 127 7.87 -4.67 6.58
C LEU A 127 6.82 -4.65 7.70
N VAL A 128 6.83 -3.58 8.49
CA VAL A 128 5.90 -3.39 9.61
C VAL A 128 5.28 -2.00 9.52
N ASP A 129 3.96 -1.94 9.49
CA ASP A 129 3.22 -0.70 9.67
C ASP A 129 2.82 -0.57 11.14
N SER A 130 3.29 0.46 11.81
CA SER A 130 2.89 0.78 13.18
C SER A 130 1.66 1.69 13.26
N GLY A 131 0.96 1.90 12.13
CA GLY A 131 -0.12 2.88 12.02
C GLY A 131 0.36 4.32 11.85
N LEU A 132 1.55 4.66 12.32
CA LEU A 132 2.16 5.99 12.20
C LEU A 132 3.29 6.02 11.17
N ARG A 133 4.03 4.93 11.03
CA ARG A 133 5.24 4.84 10.21
C ARG A 133 5.46 3.44 9.72
N TRP A 134 6.00 3.34 8.52
CA TRP A 134 6.53 2.10 7.99
C TRP A 134 7.95 1.85 8.50
N HIS A 135 8.18 0.64 8.98
CA HIS A 135 9.47 0.12 9.42
C HIS A 135 9.87 -1.07 8.53
N THR A 136 11.15 -1.31 8.48
CA THR A 136 11.68 -2.61 8.04
C THR A 136 12.35 -3.29 9.21
N ARG A 137 11.97 -4.54 9.48
CA ARG A 137 12.64 -5.41 10.44
C ARG A 137 13.90 -5.94 9.78
N VAL A 138 15.03 -5.75 10.42
CA VAL A 138 16.36 -6.07 9.88
C VAL A 138 17.24 -6.70 10.95
N PHE A 139 18.20 -7.54 10.54
CA PHE A 139 19.39 -7.80 11.35
C PHE A 139 20.43 -6.71 11.05
N ASP A 140 20.88 -5.98 12.05
CA ASP A 140 21.88 -4.91 11.94
C ASP A 140 23.25 -5.44 12.35
N ARG A 141 24.13 -5.70 11.39
CA ARG A 141 25.49 -6.23 11.63
C ARG A 141 26.34 -5.36 12.56
N LYS A 142 26.08 -4.04 12.57
CA LYS A 142 26.83 -3.11 13.43
C LYS A 142 26.53 -3.31 14.91
N SER A 143 25.27 -3.58 15.25
CA SER A 143 24.86 -3.85 16.63
C SER A 143 24.77 -5.34 16.95
N ASN A 144 24.83 -6.20 15.94
CA ASN A 144 24.64 -7.64 16.03
C ASN A 144 23.30 -8.03 16.66
N GLU A 145 22.22 -7.32 16.28
CA GLU A 145 20.88 -7.47 16.82
C GLU A 145 19.81 -7.26 15.74
N PHE A 146 18.63 -7.86 15.94
CA PHE A 146 17.45 -7.52 15.17
C PHE A 146 16.88 -6.17 15.61
N ARG A 147 16.50 -5.35 14.65
CA ARG A 147 16.01 -3.98 14.88
C ARG A 147 14.95 -3.57 13.88
N ASP A 148 14.12 -2.61 14.29
CA ASP A 148 13.18 -1.93 13.42
C ASP A 148 13.78 -0.60 12.97
N LEU A 149 14.01 -0.48 11.66
CA LEU A 149 14.44 0.75 11.04
C LEU A 149 13.26 1.47 10.39
N VAL A 150 13.05 2.74 10.72
CA VAL A 150 12.05 3.57 10.07
C VAL A 150 12.47 3.82 8.62
N ILE A 151 11.68 3.39 7.64
CA ILE A 151 12.07 3.44 6.21
C ILE A 151 12.32 4.88 5.76
N SER A 152 11.51 5.86 6.20
CA SER A 152 11.69 7.27 5.84
C SER A 152 12.97 7.92 6.42
N ARG A 153 13.75 7.20 7.22
CA ARG A 153 15.07 7.63 7.73
C ARG A 153 16.23 6.97 7.02
N ILE A 154 15.96 6.15 6.03
CA ILE A 154 16.96 5.61 5.13
C ILE A 154 17.22 6.67 4.06
N GLU A 155 18.41 7.28 4.09
CA GLU A 155 18.83 8.30 3.12
C GLU A 155 19.34 7.69 1.81
N ALA A 156 19.87 6.49 1.88
CA ALA A 156 20.32 5.71 0.73
C ALA A 156 20.34 4.22 1.08
N ALA A 157 20.02 3.37 0.13
CA ALA A 157 20.08 1.92 0.25
C ALA A 157 20.68 1.30 -1.00
N LEU A 158 21.69 0.46 -0.85
CA LEU A 158 22.37 -0.22 -1.93
C LEU A 158 22.51 -1.71 -1.62
N PRO A 159 22.18 -2.62 -2.55
CA PRO A 159 22.41 -4.04 -2.36
C PRO A 159 23.91 -4.35 -2.37
N VAL A 160 24.34 -5.30 -1.55
CA VAL A 160 25.72 -5.80 -1.48
C VAL A 160 25.72 -7.22 -1.99
N SER A 161 26.26 -7.42 -3.20
CA SER A 161 26.15 -8.70 -3.93
C SER A 161 27.02 -9.83 -3.39
N ASP A 162 28.14 -9.51 -2.72
CA ASP A 162 29.20 -10.50 -2.41
C ASP A 162 29.24 -10.89 -0.93
N LYS A 163 28.14 -10.67 -0.19
CA LYS A 163 28.08 -11.00 1.23
C LYS A 163 27.10 -12.11 1.51
N GLU A 164 27.61 -13.18 2.09
CA GLU A 164 26.80 -14.27 2.60
C GLU A 164 25.99 -13.82 3.82
N ILE A 165 24.76 -14.32 3.94
CA ILE A 165 23.90 -14.16 5.10
C ILE A 165 24.07 -15.39 6.00
N LEU A 166 24.46 -15.16 7.23
CA LEU A 166 24.66 -16.21 8.20
C LEU A 166 23.34 -16.69 8.83
N PRO A 167 23.23 -17.93 9.31
CA PRO A 167 21.99 -18.47 9.86
C PRO A 167 21.39 -17.61 11.00
N HIS A 168 22.21 -17.01 11.86
CA HIS A 168 21.74 -16.16 12.95
C HIS A 168 21.26 -14.76 12.50
N GLU A 169 21.50 -14.39 11.24
CA GLU A 169 21.06 -13.11 10.66
C GLU A 169 19.71 -13.25 9.93
N MET A 170 19.20 -14.49 9.79
CA MET A 170 17.97 -14.78 9.06
C MET A 170 16.73 -14.58 9.94
N ALA A 171 15.59 -14.37 9.30
CA ALA A 171 14.29 -14.18 9.96
C ALA A 171 13.94 -15.28 10.98
N GLN A 172 14.36 -16.53 10.72
CA GLN A 172 14.11 -17.67 11.60
C GLN A 172 14.82 -17.54 12.96
N ALA A 173 15.91 -16.76 13.04
CA ALA A 173 16.64 -16.50 14.26
C ALA A 173 16.10 -15.29 15.05
N ASP A 174 15.14 -14.57 14.51
CA ASP A 174 14.51 -13.44 15.19
C ASP A 174 13.41 -13.93 16.15
N GLU A 175 13.77 -14.15 17.39
CA GLU A 175 12.85 -14.66 18.41
C GLU A 175 11.69 -13.71 18.69
N GLU A 176 11.92 -12.40 18.66
CA GLU A 176 10.87 -11.40 18.88
C GLU A 176 9.84 -11.39 17.74
N TRP A 177 10.32 -11.51 16.51
CA TRP A 177 9.45 -11.57 15.31
C TRP A 177 8.63 -12.86 15.27
N ASN A 178 9.23 -13.98 15.65
CA ASN A 178 8.60 -15.30 15.61
C ASN A 178 7.72 -15.60 16.84
N ARG A 179 7.69 -14.69 17.83
CA ARG A 179 6.86 -14.88 19.04
C ARG A 179 5.38 -14.73 18.69
N GLN A 180 4.62 -15.80 18.86
CA GLN A 180 3.17 -15.75 18.79
C GLN A 180 2.61 -15.28 20.14
N VAL A 181 1.67 -14.34 20.10
CA VAL A 181 0.95 -13.86 21.29
C VAL A 181 -0.52 -14.15 21.03
N ASP A 182 -1.15 -14.95 21.89
CA ASP A 182 -2.58 -15.13 21.88
C ASP A 182 -3.25 -13.86 22.46
N LEU A 183 -4.16 -13.26 21.66
CA LEU A 183 -4.92 -12.06 22.00
C LEU A 183 -6.31 -12.44 22.50
#